data_54094ab6bbe4b206070bda8eee9f618a
#
_entry.id   54094ab6bbe4b206070bda8eee9f618a
#
_cell.length_a   1.000
_cell.length_b   1.000
_cell.length_c   1.000
_cell.angle_alpha   90.00
_cell.angle_beta   90.00
_cell.angle_gamma   90.00
#
_symmetry.space_group_name_H-M   'P 1'
#
loop_
_entity.id
_entity.type
_entity.pdbx_description
1 polymer ?
#
loop_
_entity_poly.entity_id
_entity_poly.type
_entity_poly.pdbx_seq_one_letter_code
_entity_poly.pdbx_strand_id
1 'polypeptide(L)'
;KGRLKTIPAKDRFEINRQLFKEYSSYQYDSAYVYANHLLSEARRLKNPDYEVEAHCDLVFCLLSAGLYTEAFNELHSIQTEGTTPNARKLYYTMASRLYYDVSDYTRTEPYQSQYVKQAGIYTDSLLHYLPEGSTEWLYAIGMKQMKERKYEASLDTFKQFLQRKGVDLHHKA
;
A
#
# COMPACT_ATOMS: atom_id res chain seq x y z
N LYS A 1 18.05 -1.69 25.01
CA LYS A 1 16.62 -1.88 25.39
C LYS A 1 16.12 -0.88 26.45
N GLY A 2 16.98 -0.25 27.29
CA GLY A 2 16.59 0.68 28.37
C GLY A 2 16.22 2.10 27.93
N ARG A 3 16.81 2.64 26.86
CA ARG A 3 16.60 4.04 26.43
C ARG A 3 15.25 4.31 25.73
N LEU A 4 14.63 3.32 25.10
CA LEU A 4 13.37 3.51 24.36
C LEU A 4 12.15 3.77 25.29
N LYS A 5 12.19 3.34 26.55
CA LYS A 5 11.09 3.53 27.50
C LYS A 5 10.90 4.99 27.96
N THR A 6 11.90 5.84 27.79
CA THR A 6 11.88 7.27 28.16
C THR A 6 11.47 8.19 27.03
N ILE A 7 11.39 7.68 25.78
CA ILE A 7 11.02 8.47 24.61
C ILE A 7 9.49 8.57 24.52
N PRO A 8 8.92 9.75 24.19
CA PRO A 8 7.48 9.91 23.93
C PRO A 8 6.94 8.92 22.88
N ALA A 9 5.68 8.49 23.02
CA ALA A 9 5.09 7.50 22.12
C ALA A 9 5.11 7.95 20.65
N LYS A 10 4.91 9.25 20.39
CA LYS A 10 4.97 9.82 19.04
C LYS A 10 6.38 9.68 18.43
N ASP A 11 7.40 9.97 19.20
CA ASP A 11 8.80 9.88 18.71
C ASP A 11 9.18 8.41 18.46
N ARG A 12 8.70 7.48 19.32
CA ARG A 12 8.87 6.04 19.07
C ARG A 12 8.18 5.59 17.80
N PHE A 13 6.97 6.10 17.53
CA PHE A 13 6.27 5.82 16.28
C PHE A 13 7.11 6.28 15.07
N GLU A 14 7.63 7.51 15.07
CA GLU A 14 8.46 8.02 13.99
C GLU A 14 9.78 7.24 13.81
N ILE A 15 10.42 6.82 14.90
CA ILE A 15 11.63 5.99 14.84
C ILE A 15 11.29 4.62 14.21
N ASN A 16 10.23 3.97 14.65
CA ASN A 16 9.81 2.68 14.09
C ASN A 16 9.41 2.81 12.61
N ARG A 17 8.77 3.93 12.22
CA ARG A 17 8.44 4.24 10.82
C ARG A 17 9.69 4.35 9.95
N GLN A 18 10.73 5.03 10.41
CA GLN A 18 12.00 5.13 9.69
C GLN A 18 12.68 3.76 9.56
N LEU A 19 12.72 2.98 10.64
CA LEU A 19 13.28 1.64 10.62
C LEU A 19 12.49 0.71 9.71
N PHE A 20 11.16 0.77 9.72
CA PHE A 20 10.33 0.02 8.78
C PHE A 20 10.69 0.37 7.32
N LYS A 21 10.75 1.65 6.97
CA LYS A 21 11.12 2.10 5.61
C LYS A 21 12.48 1.59 5.18
N GLU A 22 13.45 1.61 6.08
CA GLU A 22 14.80 1.10 5.81
C GLU A 22 14.75 -0.41 5.52
N TYR A 23 14.17 -1.20 6.42
CA TYR A 23 14.15 -2.67 6.30
C TYR A 23 13.19 -3.18 5.21
N SER A 24 12.13 -2.46 4.88
CA SER A 24 11.16 -2.87 3.85
C SER A 24 11.76 -3.02 2.45
N SER A 25 12.94 -2.43 2.21
CA SER A 25 13.63 -2.51 0.92
C SER A 25 14.45 -3.78 0.74
N TYR A 26 14.87 -4.48 1.83
CA TYR A 26 15.81 -5.61 1.70
C TYR A 26 15.67 -6.69 2.79
N GLN A 27 14.92 -6.47 3.88
CA GLN A 27 14.83 -7.43 4.99
C GLN A 27 13.41 -7.47 5.58
N TYR A 28 12.54 -8.22 4.95
CA TYR A 28 11.10 -8.26 5.29
C TYR A 28 10.80 -8.76 6.71
N ASP A 29 11.58 -9.70 7.27
CA ASP A 29 11.41 -10.16 8.65
C ASP A 29 11.58 -9.02 9.67
N SER A 30 12.60 -8.20 9.47
CA SER A 30 12.84 -7.02 10.31
C SER A 30 11.76 -5.96 10.08
N ALA A 31 11.35 -5.72 8.83
CA ALA A 31 10.26 -4.81 8.50
C ALA A 31 8.96 -5.23 9.21
N TYR A 32 8.62 -6.51 9.21
CA TYR A 32 7.44 -7.04 9.91
C TYR A 32 7.48 -6.76 11.41
N VAL A 33 8.65 -6.90 12.06
CA VAL A 33 8.82 -6.56 13.48
C VAL A 33 8.54 -5.09 13.73
N TYR A 34 9.06 -4.18 12.87
CA TYR A 34 8.84 -2.74 13.04
C TYR A 34 7.41 -2.33 12.70
N ALA A 35 6.75 -2.96 11.74
CA ALA A 35 5.32 -2.75 11.46
C ALA A 35 4.44 -3.12 12.67
N ASN A 36 4.74 -4.22 13.37
CA ASN A 36 4.08 -4.57 14.63
C ASN A 36 4.34 -3.56 15.75
N HIS A 37 5.56 -3.01 15.84
CA HIS A 37 5.86 -1.94 16.78
C HIS A 37 5.05 -0.67 16.43
N LEU A 38 4.94 -0.30 15.14
CA LEU A 38 4.11 0.80 14.69
C LEU A 38 2.65 0.62 15.11
N LEU A 39 2.07 -0.54 14.88
CA LEU A 39 0.69 -0.82 15.28
C LEU A 39 0.49 -0.70 16.80
N SER A 40 1.43 -1.22 17.59
CA SER A 40 1.40 -1.09 19.04
C SER A 40 1.43 0.37 19.51
N GLU A 41 2.31 1.20 18.92
CA GLU A 41 2.39 2.62 19.27
C GLU A 41 1.19 3.42 18.74
N ALA A 42 0.65 3.10 17.55
CA ALA A 42 -0.55 3.72 16.98
C ALA A 42 -1.76 3.53 17.93
N ARG A 43 -1.99 2.30 18.39
CA ARG A 43 -3.04 1.97 19.37
C ARG A 43 -2.84 2.70 20.69
N ARG A 44 -1.59 2.81 21.16
CA ARG A 44 -1.26 3.55 22.38
C ARG A 44 -1.55 5.06 22.24
N LEU A 45 -1.31 5.61 21.05
CA LEU A 45 -1.60 7.00 20.71
C LEU A 45 -3.09 7.24 20.43
N LYS A 46 -3.88 6.18 20.28
CA LYS A 46 -5.30 6.23 19.86
C LYS A 46 -5.47 7.04 18.59
N ASN A 47 -4.57 6.85 17.63
CA ASN A 47 -4.57 7.58 16.37
C ASN A 47 -4.99 6.64 15.22
N PRO A 48 -6.22 6.77 14.70
CA PRO A 48 -6.73 5.87 13.68
C PRO A 48 -5.95 5.96 12.36
N ASP A 49 -5.39 7.10 12.00
CA ASP A 49 -4.57 7.23 10.79
C ASP A 49 -3.26 6.43 10.91
N TYR A 50 -2.64 6.46 12.09
CA TYR A 50 -1.44 5.66 12.36
C TYR A 50 -1.74 4.16 12.42
N GLU A 51 -2.94 3.78 12.88
CA GLU A 51 -3.38 2.39 12.85
C GLU A 51 -3.53 1.91 11.40
N VAL A 52 -4.18 2.69 10.53
CA VAL A 52 -4.29 2.38 9.10
C VAL A 52 -2.91 2.24 8.46
N GLU A 53 -1.99 3.17 8.73
CA GLU A 53 -0.61 3.11 8.19
C GLU A 53 0.08 1.81 8.63
N ALA A 54 0.06 1.50 9.93
CA ALA A 54 0.73 0.31 10.46
C ALA A 54 0.13 -1.00 9.93
N HIS A 55 -1.18 -1.08 9.79
CA HIS A 55 -1.85 -2.22 9.15
C HIS A 55 -1.46 -2.36 7.67
N CYS A 56 -1.40 -1.26 6.91
CA CYS A 56 -0.92 -1.29 5.51
C CYS A 56 0.54 -1.78 5.42
N ASP A 57 1.40 -1.39 6.36
CA ASP A 57 2.78 -1.85 6.44
C ASP A 57 2.87 -3.36 6.75
N LEU A 58 1.97 -3.88 7.61
CA LEU A 58 1.84 -5.32 7.85
C LEU A 58 1.37 -6.07 6.60
N VAL A 59 0.33 -5.55 5.91
CA VAL A 59 -0.13 -6.14 4.64
C VAL A 59 1.01 -6.20 3.62
N PHE A 60 1.82 -5.14 3.52
CA PHE A 60 2.99 -5.12 2.64
C PHE A 60 3.99 -6.24 2.97
N CYS A 61 4.32 -6.43 4.25
CA CYS A 61 5.24 -7.48 4.67
C CYS A 61 4.68 -8.88 4.39
N LEU A 62 3.42 -9.12 4.72
CA LEU A 62 2.74 -10.41 4.51
C LEU A 62 2.64 -10.76 3.02
N LEU A 63 2.28 -9.78 2.20
CA LEU A 63 2.25 -9.91 0.74
C LEU A 63 3.64 -10.25 0.18
N SER A 64 4.67 -9.53 0.62
CA SER A 64 6.06 -9.75 0.18
C SER A 64 6.60 -11.12 0.61
N ALA A 65 6.09 -11.68 1.70
CA ALA A 65 6.40 -13.03 2.17
C ALA A 65 5.57 -14.13 1.49
N GLY A 66 4.61 -13.79 0.62
CA GLY A 66 3.70 -14.75 -0.02
C GLY A 66 2.60 -15.28 0.90
N LEU A 67 2.38 -14.66 2.05
CA LEU A 67 1.35 -15.02 3.04
C LEU A 67 0.02 -14.33 2.68
N TYR A 68 -0.56 -14.74 1.55
CA TYR A 68 -1.71 -14.05 0.95
C TYR A 68 -2.96 -14.09 1.83
N THR A 69 -3.25 -15.23 2.47
CA THR A 69 -4.41 -15.36 3.36
C THR A 69 -4.30 -14.38 4.53
N GLU A 70 -3.13 -14.32 5.15
CA GLU A 70 -2.84 -13.43 6.26
C GLU A 70 -2.89 -11.96 5.82
N ALA A 71 -2.36 -11.64 4.62
CA ALA A 71 -2.42 -10.31 4.05
C ALA A 71 -3.87 -9.85 3.80
N PHE A 72 -4.75 -10.72 3.29
CA PHE A 72 -6.18 -10.41 3.14
C PHE A 72 -6.87 -10.23 4.49
N ASN A 73 -6.60 -11.10 5.46
CA ASN A 73 -7.17 -10.97 6.80
C ASN A 73 -6.76 -9.65 7.45
N GLU A 74 -5.48 -9.28 7.32
CA GLU A 74 -4.97 -8.01 7.82
C GLU A 74 -5.63 -6.82 7.12
N LEU A 75 -5.70 -6.82 5.78
CA LEU A 75 -6.36 -5.77 5.01
C LEU A 75 -7.82 -5.57 5.41
N HIS A 76 -8.57 -6.66 5.57
CA HIS A 76 -9.99 -6.62 5.90
C HIS A 76 -10.25 -6.22 7.37
N SER A 77 -9.24 -6.24 8.22
CA SER A 77 -9.34 -5.76 9.61
C SER A 77 -9.25 -4.22 9.72
N ILE A 78 -8.78 -3.55 8.67
CA ILE A 78 -8.57 -2.10 8.68
C ILE A 78 -9.90 -1.34 8.72
N GLN A 79 -10.04 -0.45 9.71
CA GLN A 79 -11.18 0.46 9.83
C GLN A 79 -10.78 1.83 9.29
N THR A 80 -11.52 2.33 8.30
CA THR A 80 -11.22 3.63 7.67
C THR A 80 -12.20 4.74 8.07
N GLU A 81 -13.24 4.42 8.88
CA GLU A 81 -14.18 5.42 9.39
C GLU A 81 -13.46 6.40 10.32
N GLY A 82 -13.76 7.69 10.16
CA GLY A 82 -13.16 8.74 10.96
C GLY A 82 -11.69 9.07 10.64
N THR A 83 -11.10 8.42 9.63
CA THR A 83 -9.71 8.68 9.21
C THR A 83 -9.60 9.80 8.20
N THR A 84 -8.39 10.38 8.09
CA THR A 84 -8.09 11.43 7.10
C THR A 84 -8.08 10.90 5.66
N PRO A 85 -8.21 11.79 4.65
CA PRO A 85 -8.05 11.43 3.24
C PRO A 85 -6.70 10.75 2.95
N ASN A 86 -5.62 11.13 3.63
CA ASN A 86 -4.30 10.52 3.46
C ASN A 86 -4.26 9.06 3.94
N ALA A 87 -4.85 8.75 5.08
CA ALA A 87 -4.95 7.38 5.57
C ALA A 87 -5.79 6.50 4.62
N ARG A 88 -6.92 7.03 4.12
CA ARG A 88 -7.76 6.34 3.13
C ARG A 88 -7.01 6.12 1.81
N LYS A 89 -6.22 7.11 1.36
CA LYS A 89 -5.33 6.94 0.19
C LYS A 89 -4.38 5.76 0.39
N LEU A 90 -3.72 5.65 1.55
CA LEU A 90 -2.83 4.52 1.86
C LEU A 90 -3.58 3.18 1.81
N TYR A 91 -4.74 3.10 2.45
CA TYR A 91 -5.58 1.90 2.44
C TYR A 91 -5.93 1.46 1.02
N TYR A 92 -6.47 2.37 0.18
CA TYR A 92 -6.87 2.01 -1.18
C TYR A 92 -5.67 1.67 -2.06
N THR A 93 -4.51 2.31 -1.85
CA THR A 93 -3.26 1.95 -2.52
C THR A 93 -2.86 0.51 -2.19
N MET A 94 -2.85 0.17 -0.91
CA MET A 94 -2.45 -1.18 -0.48
C MET A 94 -3.48 -2.23 -0.88
N ALA A 95 -4.78 -1.93 -0.78
CA ALA A 95 -5.85 -2.83 -1.20
C ALA A 95 -5.76 -3.15 -2.71
N SER A 96 -5.64 -2.12 -3.56
CA SER A 96 -5.50 -2.34 -5.01
C SER A 96 -4.26 -3.16 -5.34
N ARG A 97 -3.12 -2.86 -4.69
CA ARG A 97 -1.87 -3.59 -4.87
C ARG A 97 -2.02 -5.07 -4.50
N LEU A 98 -2.52 -5.37 -3.30
CA LEU A 98 -2.68 -6.76 -2.84
C LEU A 98 -3.51 -7.57 -3.85
N TYR A 99 -4.65 -7.05 -4.28
CA TYR A 99 -5.50 -7.76 -5.23
C TYR A 99 -4.86 -7.92 -6.61
N TYR A 100 -4.12 -6.92 -7.13
CA TYR A 100 -3.39 -7.06 -8.39
C TYR A 100 -2.24 -8.05 -8.28
N ASP A 101 -1.43 -7.99 -7.21
CA ASP A 101 -0.29 -8.88 -7.03
C ASP A 101 -0.78 -10.34 -6.92
N VAL A 102 -1.86 -10.59 -6.14
CA VAL A 102 -2.44 -11.94 -6.06
C VAL A 102 -3.04 -12.39 -7.39
N SER A 103 -3.61 -11.48 -8.20
CA SER A 103 -4.11 -11.83 -9.54
C SER A 103 -3.02 -12.32 -10.49
N ASP A 104 -1.77 -11.88 -10.30
CA ASP A 104 -0.63 -12.31 -11.11
C ASP A 104 -0.19 -13.75 -10.78
N TYR A 105 -0.35 -14.17 -9.52
CA TYR A 105 -0.08 -15.54 -9.09
C TYR A 105 -1.23 -16.49 -9.38
N THR A 106 -2.48 -15.99 -9.36
CA THR A 106 -3.68 -16.79 -9.58
C THR A 106 -3.98 -16.90 -11.07
N ARG A 107 -3.58 -18.02 -11.69
CA ARG A 107 -3.77 -18.25 -13.13
C ARG A 107 -5.05 -18.99 -13.47
N THR A 108 -5.90 -19.26 -12.48
CA THR A 108 -7.12 -20.04 -12.62
C THR A 108 -8.34 -19.15 -12.66
N GLU A 109 -9.14 -19.27 -13.73
CA GLU A 109 -10.46 -18.63 -13.79
C GLU A 109 -11.48 -19.39 -12.95
N PRO A 110 -12.48 -18.71 -12.35
CA PRO A 110 -12.75 -17.26 -12.45
C PRO A 110 -12.00 -16.40 -11.43
N TYR A 111 -11.12 -16.96 -10.64
CA TYR A 111 -10.48 -16.24 -9.50
C TYR A 111 -9.59 -15.11 -9.97
N GLN A 112 -8.79 -15.30 -11.03
CA GLN A 112 -7.94 -14.24 -11.57
C GLN A 112 -8.76 -13.01 -11.95
N SER A 113 -9.84 -13.22 -12.74
CA SER A 113 -10.73 -12.12 -13.16
C SER A 113 -11.41 -11.44 -11.99
N GLN A 114 -11.79 -12.20 -10.94
CA GLN A 114 -12.39 -11.63 -9.73
C GLN A 114 -11.40 -10.73 -8.97
N TYR A 115 -10.14 -11.13 -8.83
CA TYR A 115 -9.11 -10.32 -8.19
C TYR A 115 -8.82 -9.05 -8.98
N VAL A 116 -8.68 -9.14 -10.32
CA VAL A 116 -8.51 -7.95 -11.17
C VAL A 116 -9.67 -6.98 -11.03
N LYS A 117 -10.91 -7.49 -11.06
CA LYS A 117 -12.11 -6.66 -10.88
C LYS A 117 -12.12 -5.96 -9.52
N GLN A 118 -11.82 -6.70 -8.45
CA GLN A 118 -11.81 -6.12 -7.10
C GLN A 118 -10.69 -5.08 -6.94
N ALA A 119 -9.50 -5.35 -7.48
CA ALA A 119 -8.41 -4.38 -7.52
C ALA A 119 -8.82 -3.09 -8.27
N GLY A 120 -9.54 -3.24 -9.40
CA GLY A 120 -10.06 -2.11 -10.15
C GLY A 120 -11.00 -1.23 -9.34
N ILE A 121 -11.90 -1.82 -8.53
CA ILE A 121 -12.80 -1.09 -7.62
C ILE A 121 -11.99 -0.28 -6.57
N TYR A 122 -10.96 -0.89 -5.98
CA TYR A 122 -10.09 -0.18 -5.05
C TYR A 122 -9.28 0.92 -5.73
N THR A 123 -8.83 0.70 -6.98
CA THR A 123 -8.15 1.74 -7.77
C THR A 123 -9.09 2.90 -8.06
N ASP A 124 -10.35 2.66 -8.44
CA ASP A 124 -11.33 3.73 -8.64
C ASP A 124 -11.54 4.55 -7.36
N SER A 125 -11.63 3.88 -6.21
CA SER A 125 -11.68 4.57 -4.91
C SER A 125 -10.42 5.38 -4.63
N LEU A 126 -9.23 4.87 -4.96
CA LEU A 126 -7.95 5.58 -4.82
C LEU A 126 -7.90 6.85 -5.65
N LEU A 127 -8.39 6.80 -6.91
CA LEU A 127 -8.34 7.95 -7.81
C LEU A 127 -9.08 9.18 -7.27
N HIS A 128 -10.09 9.01 -6.40
CA HIS A 128 -10.76 10.13 -5.74
C HIS A 128 -9.87 10.89 -4.74
N TYR A 129 -8.78 10.29 -4.29
CA TYR A 129 -7.83 10.89 -3.34
C TYR A 129 -6.55 11.38 -4.02
N LEU A 130 -6.44 11.26 -5.34
CA LEU A 130 -5.27 11.68 -6.10
C LEU A 130 -5.63 12.87 -7.00
N PRO A 131 -4.78 13.92 -7.07
CA PRO A 131 -4.98 14.98 -8.04
C PRO A 131 -4.94 14.42 -9.46
N GLU A 132 -5.95 14.71 -10.25
CA GLU A 132 -6.05 14.24 -11.64
C GLU A 132 -4.79 14.63 -12.43
N GLY A 133 -4.26 13.69 -13.20
CA GLY A 133 -3.04 13.87 -13.97
C GLY A 133 -1.75 13.97 -13.14
N SER A 134 -1.77 13.79 -11.82
CA SER A 134 -0.54 13.63 -11.03
C SER A 134 0.21 12.34 -11.41
N THR A 135 1.48 12.24 -11.05
CA THR A 135 2.27 11.02 -11.30
C THR A 135 1.64 9.79 -10.63
N GLU A 136 1.17 9.94 -9.40
CA GLU A 136 0.48 8.86 -8.68
C GLU A 136 -0.82 8.45 -9.38
N TRP A 137 -1.61 9.42 -9.86
CA TRP A 137 -2.85 9.19 -10.59
C TRP A 137 -2.60 8.48 -11.92
N LEU A 138 -1.63 8.96 -12.72
CA LEU A 138 -1.25 8.36 -13.99
C LEU A 138 -0.73 6.92 -13.80
N TYR A 139 0.06 6.68 -12.75
CA TYR A 139 0.52 5.33 -12.43
C TYR A 139 -0.65 4.41 -12.09
N ALA A 140 -1.55 4.83 -11.20
CA ALA A 140 -2.69 4.02 -10.78
C ALA A 140 -3.62 3.66 -11.94
N ILE A 141 -3.95 4.62 -12.82
CA ILE A 141 -4.84 4.39 -13.96
C ILE A 141 -4.15 3.57 -15.05
N GLY A 142 -2.85 3.79 -15.30
CA GLY A 142 -2.06 3.01 -16.25
C GLY A 142 -1.97 1.54 -15.85
N MET A 143 -1.73 1.26 -14.57
CA MET A 143 -1.75 -0.11 -14.01
C MET A 143 -3.13 -0.75 -14.15
N LYS A 144 -4.21 -0.04 -13.80
CA LYS A 144 -5.58 -0.53 -13.98
C LYS A 144 -5.85 -0.92 -15.42
N GLN A 145 -5.55 -0.02 -16.36
CA GLN A 145 -5.74 -0.28 -17.79
C GLN A 145 -4.96 -1.49 -18.27
N MET A 146 -3.71 -1.65 -17.83
CA MET A 146 -2.86 -2.80 -18.14
C MET A 146 -3.49 -4.12 -17.65
N LYS A 147 -3.95 -4.16 -16.40
CA LYS A 147 -4.58 -5.35 -15.81
C LYS A 147 -5.93 -5.69 -16.44
N GLU A 148 -6.66 -4.69 -16.91
CA GLU A 148 -7.89 -4.85 -17.67
C GLU A 148 -7.63 -5.17 -19.17
N ARG A 149 -6.37 -5.41 -19.57
CA ARG A 149 -5.94 -5.69 -20.96
C ARG A 149 -6.22 -4.56 -21.97
N LYS A 150 -6.38 -3.33 -21.49
CA LYS A 150 -6.51 -2.12 -22.31
C LYS A 150 -5.11 -1.58 -22.63
N TYR A 151 -4.33 -2.35 -23.39
CA TYR A 151 -2.88 -2.14 -23.53
C TYR A 151 -2.52 -0.82 -24.21
N GLU A 152 -3.26 -0.41 -25.26
CA GLU A 152 -3.01 0.86 -25.96
C GLU A 152 -3.23 2.06 -25.02
N ALA A 153 -4.37 2.09 -24.32
CA ALA A 153 -4.66 3.15 -23.36
C ALA A 153 -3.62 3.18 -22.21
N SER A 154 -3.22 2.01 -21.73
CA SER A 154 -2.17 1.90 -20.70
C SER A 154 -0.84 2.45 -21.19
N LEU A 155 -0.43 2.11 -22.43
CA LEU A 155 0.81 2.60 -23.04
C LEU A 155 0.81 4.14 -23.13
N ASP A 156 -0.29 4.73 -23.58
CA ASP A 156 -0.39 6.18 -23.70
C ASP A 156 -0.40 6.88 -22.32
N THR A 157 -1.03 6.26 -21.32
CA THR A 157 -0.99 6.75 -19.94
C THR A 157 0.42 6.70 -19.37
N PHE A 158 1.15 5.60 -19.57
CA PHE A 158 2.54 5.50 -19.10
C PHE A 158 3.51 6.41 -19.86
N LYS A 159 3.29 6.71 -21.13
CA LYS A 159 4.05 7.76 -21.84
C LYS A 159 3.87 9.13 -21.15
N GLN A 160 2.64 9.50 -20.79
CA GLN A 160 2.38 10.74 -20.06
C GLN A 160 3.05 10.74 -18.68
N PHE A 161 2.98 9.61 -17.94
CA PHE A 161 3.66 9.43 -16.66
C PHE A 161 5.17 9.67 -16.78
N LEU A 162 5.83 9.06 -17.77
CA LEU A 162 7.29 9.20 -17.97
C LEU A 162 7.72 10.62 -18.39
N GLN A 163 6.83 11.38 -19.03
CA GLN A 163 7.09 12.78 -19.42
C GLN A 163 7.05 13.75 -18.25
N ARG A 164 6.46 13.37 -17.10
CA ARG A 164 6.38 14.23 -15.93
C ARG A 164 7.76 14.44 -15.32
N LYS A 165 8.08 15.71 -15.03
CA LYS A 165 9.33 16.07 -14.33
C LYS A 165 9.26 15.57 -12.87
N GLY A 166 10.33 14.96 -12.38
CA GLY A 166 10.46 14.53 -11.00
C GLY A 166 9.91 13.14 -10.68
N VAL A 167 9.62 12.32 -11.68
CA VAL A 167 9.31 10.90 -11.46
C VAL A 167 10.55 10.19 -10.95
N ASP A 168 10.46 9.56 -9.79
CA ASP A 168 11.51 8.74 -9.22
C ASP A 168 11.81 7.54 -10.14
N LEU A 169 13.10 7.15 -10.21
CA LEU A 169 13.56 6.01 -11.02
C LEU A 169 12.87 4.69 -10.62
N HIS A 170 12.44 4.54 -9.37
CA HIS A 170 11.69 3.38 -8.91
C HIS A 170 10.34 3.20 -9.62
N HIS A 171 9.76 4.28 -10.14
CA HIS A 171 8.51 4.24 -10.90
C HIS A 171 8.74 4.14 -12.42
N LYS A 172 10.01 4.19 -12.87
CA LYS A 172 10.39 4.11 -14.29
C LYS A 172 10.75 2.69 -14.74
N ALA A 173 11.00 1.80 -13.80
CA ALA A 173 11.32 0.39 -14.04
C ALA A 173 10.10 -0.50 -13.86
#